data_ae4887428d586c128e08693c7cad68a0
#
_entry.id   ae4887428d586c128e08693c7cad68a0
#
_cell.length_a   1.000
_cell.length_b   1.000
_cell.length_c   1.000
_cell.angle_alpha   90.00
_cell.angle_beta   90.00
_cell.angle_gamma   90.00
#
_symmetry.space_group_name_H-M   'P 1'
#
loop_
_entity.id
_entity.type
_entity.pdbx_description
1 polymer ?
#
loop_
_entity_poly.entity_id
_entity_poly.type
_entity_poly.pdbx_seq_one_letter_code
_entity_poly.pdbx_strand_id
1 'polypeptide(L)'
;MIFILFLSISYGQKIKVLNVGTFHMAGTTDARKVEFDVNDKNRIEETNEIARMLAQFKPTVICVEVVPSENEGINLDYSKFITDPNHKANYKGEIELIAYQVGKLAGVKRIYGIDEQATASYNYFIWKELQDQVDSLTSINYMKAAFKGFDEVDELPSTISKIKLMNTKEYWEASINVNADILTHNATQGNFEGADEAAKFYRRNLRIYSNLNQIPLSENDRVFILMGATHTAFLNEFIKRSPKYELIDLTDYLK
;
A
#
# COMPACT_ATOMS: atom_id res chain seq x y z
N MET A 1 -22.12 -3.68 -53.13
CA MET A 1 -21.35 -2.66 -52.38
C MET A 1 -21.39 -3.07 -50.92
N ILE A 2 -20.32 -3.67 -50.41
CA ILE A 2 -20.26 -4.17 -49.03
C ILE A 2 -19.73 -3.02 -48.15
N PHE A 3 -20.56 -2.50 -47.22
CA PHE A 3 -20.14 -1.53 -46.22
C PHE A 3 -19.43 -2.30 -45.09
N ILE A 4 -18.11 -2.19 -45.01
CA ILE A 4 -17.34 -2.67 -43.87
C ILE A 4 -17.40 -1.56 -42.80
N LEU A 5 -18.21 -1.79 -41.73
CA LEU A 5 -18.20 -0.96 -40.53
C LEU A 5 -16.90 -1.24 -39.78
N PHE A 6 -15.97 -0.31 -39.81
CA PHE A 6 -14.83 -0.29 -38.88
C PHE A 6 -15.36 0.14 -37.49
N LEU A 7 -15.61 -0.82 -36.61
CA LEU A 7 -15.74 -0.55 -35.19
C LEU A 7 -14.35 -0.16 -34.67
N SER A 8 -14.07 1.13 -34.58
CA SER A 8 -12.93 1.64 -33.80
C SER A 8 -13.21 1.37 -32.33
N ILE A 9 -12.57 0.35 -31.78
CA ILE A 9 -12.51 0.14 -30.32
C ILE A 9 -11.66 1.29 -29.77
N SER A 10 -12.33 2.35 -29.32
CA SER A 10 -11.68 3.39 -28.53
C SER A 10 -11.35 2.76 -27.17
N TYR A 11 -10.09 2.42 -26.95
CA TYR A 11 -9.62 2.16 -25.59
C TYR A 11 -9.70 3.49 -24.84
N GLY A 12 -10.63 3.61 -23.91
CA GLY A 12 -10.74 4.76 -23.02
C GLY A 12 -9.41 5.00 -22.31
N GLN A 13 -9.13 6.26 -21.98
CA GLN A 13 -7.94 6.64 -21.23
C GLN A 13 -7.93 5.90 -19.88
N LYS A 14 -6.80 5.27 -19.52
CA LYS A 14 -6.66 4.61 -18.23
C LYS A 14 -6.62 5.64 -17.09
N ILE A 15 -7.24 5.29 -15.98
CA ILE A 15 -7.19 6.07 -14.74
C ILE A 15 -5.78 5.99 -14.17
N LYS A 16 -5.14 7.14 -13.94
CA LYS A 16 -3.79 7.21 -13.38
C LYS A 16 -3.82 6.93 -11.89
N VAL A 17 -2.94 6.03 -11.45
CA VAL A 17 -2.82 5.62 -10.05
C VAL A 17 -1.37 5.84 -9.58
N LEU A 18 -1.19 6.70 -8.59
CA LEU A 18 0.05 6.81 -7.82
C LEU A 18 -0.13 6.02 -6.53
N ASN A 19 0.50 4.85 -6.43
CA ASN A 19 0.38 3.94 -5.31
C ASN A 19 1.67 3.99 -4.48
N VAL A 20 1.58 4.43 -3.22
CA VAL A 20 2.73 4.73 -2.36
C VAL A 20 2.68 3.88 -1.10
N GLY A 21 3.75 3.11 -0.90
CA GLY A 21 3.97 2.31 0.30
C GLY A 21 4.66 3.09 1.39
N THR A 22 4.19 2.90 2.62
CA THR A 22 4.79 3.47 3.82
C THR A 22 5.08 2.40 4.86
N PHE A 23 5.85 2.78 5.88
CA PHE A 23 5.85 2.12 7.18
C PHE A 23 4.76 2.78 8.06
N HIS A 24 4.12 2.02 8.92
CA HIS A 24 3.05 2.56 9.77
C HIS A 24 3.61 3.57 10.80
N MET A 25 3.33 4.87 10.57
CA MET A 25 3.88 5.98 11.36
C MET A 25 3.19 6.20 12.71
N ALA A 26 1.99 5.63 12.91
CA ALA A 26 1.23 5.78 14.17
C ALA A 26 1.29 4.55 15.08
N GLY A 27 2.12 3.60 14.76
CA GLY A 27 2.15 2.30 15.43
C GLY A 27 1.32 1.25 14.69
N THR A 28 1.79 0.02 14.76
CA THR A 28 1.24 -1.12 14.03
C THR A 28 1.30 -2.38 14.89
N THR A 29 0.47 -3.35 14.57
CA THR A 29 0.55 -4.72 15.08
C THR A 29 1.47 -5.61 14.25
N ASP A 30 2.09 -5.07 13.20
CA ASP A 30 2.99 -5.80 12.33
C ASP A 30 4.18 -6.39 13.09
N ALA A 31 4.69 -7.49 12.56
CA ALA A 31 5.84 -8.20 13.13
C ALA A 31 7.12 -7.34 13.13
N ARG A 32 7.23 -6.41 12.18
CA ARG A 32 8.31 -5.42 12.09
C ARG A 32 7.74 -4.01 12.22
N LYS A 33 8.39 -3.21 13.05
CA LYS A 33 8.04 -1.81 13.29
C LYS A 33 9.23 -0.94 12.95
N VAL A 34 8.98 0.13 12.21
CA VAL A 34 9.93 1.21 11.99
C VAL A 34 9.63 2.30 13.03
N GLU A 35 10.62 2.68 13.81
CA GLU A 35 10.44 3.74 14.82
C GLU A 35 10.20 5.09 14.13
N PHE A 36 9.13 5.77 14.55
CA PHE A 36 8.77 7.09 14.10
C PHE A 36 8.14 7.89 15.23
N ASP A 37 8.80 8.99 15.62
CA ASP A 37 8.24 9.91 16.61
C ASP A 37 7.35 10.96 15.90
N VAL A 38 6.06 10.83 16.09
CA VAL A 38 5.05 11.75 15.52
C VAL A 38 5.13 13.17 16.12
N ASN A 39 5.92 13.39 17.19
CA ASN A 39 6.11 14.68 17.83
C ASN A 39 7.46 15.34 17.46
N ASP A 40 8.34 14.63 16.78
CA ASP A 40 9.60 15.18 16.28
C ASP A 40 9.34 16.18 15.14
N LYS A 41 9.70 17.44 15.37
CA LYS A 41 9.46 18.53 14.42
C LYS A 41 10.16 18.30 13.07
N ASN A 42 11.35 17.69 13.08
CA ASN A 42 12.07 17.41 11.84
C ASN A 42 11.34 16.33 11.02
N ARG A 43 10.82 15.30 11.70
CA ARG A 43 10.03 14.25 11.06
C ARG A 43 8.72 14.79 10.48
N ILE A 44 8.05 15.69 11.22
CA ILE A 44 6.84 16.38 10.72
C ILE A 44 7.19 17.22 9.47
N GLU A 45 8.30 17.96 9.47
CA GLU A 45 8.70 18.76 8.30
C GLU A 45 9.06 17.86 7.10
N GLU A 46 9.76 16.75 7.31
CA GLU A 46 10.01 15.75 6.26
C GLU A 46 8.70 15.23 5.65
N THR A 47 7.69 14.90 6.49
CA THR A 47 6.39 14.43 5.97
C THR A 47 5.64 15.52 5.23
N ASN A 48 5.73 16.77 5.67
CA ASN A 48 5.17 17.91 4.94
C ASN A 48 5.83 18.12 3.57
N GLU A 49 7.14 17.91 3.48
CA GLU A 49 7.87 17.98 2.20
C GLU A 49 7.44 16.84 1.27
N ILE A 50 7.35 15.63 1.79
CA ILE A 50 6.84 14.47 1.05
C ILE A 50 5.43 14.77 0.53
N ALA A 51 4.55 15.31 1.37
CA ALA A 51 3.20 15.65 0.96
C ALA A 51 3.17 16.72 -0.14
N ARG A 52 4.03 17.74 -0.07
CA ARG A 52 4.17 18.76 -1.14
C ARG A 52 4.60 18.15 -2.47
N MET A 53 5.56 17.21 -2.44
CA MET A 53 6.01 16.51 -3.64
C MET A 53 4.91 15.62 -4.22
N LEU A 54 4.25 14.81 -3.42
CA LEU A 54 3.17 13.91 -3.84
C LEU A 54 1.93 14.66 -4.34
N ALA A 55 1.63 15.83 -3.78
CA ALA A 55 0.52 16.68 -4.24
C ALA A 55 0.70 17.18 -5.69
N GLN A 56 1.93 17.18 -6.23
CA GLN A 56 2.19 17.51 -7.64
C GLN A 56 1.57 16.48 -8.60
N PHE A 57 1.27 15.27 -8.13
CA PHE A 57 0.46 14.30 -8.86
C PHE A 57 -0.94 14.84 -9.14
N LYS A 58 -1.43 15.85 -8.39
CA LYS A 58 -2.78 16.44 -8.48
C LYS A 58 -3.87 15.36 -8.38
N PRO A 59 -3.91 14.57 -7.31
CA PRO A 59 -4.95 13.58 -7.13
C PRO A 59 -6.33 14.23 -7.08
N THR A 60 -7.34 13.53 -7.60
CA THR A 60 -8.76 13.87 -7.44
C THR A 60 -9.42 12.99 -6.39
N VAL A 61 -8.83 11.84 -6.12
CA VAL A 61 -9.29 10.82 -5.16
C VAL A 61 -8.09 10.31 -4.36
N ILE A 62 -8.28 10.13 -3.07
CA ILE A 62 -7.31 9.50 -2.17
C ILE A 62 -7.90 8.21 -1.62
N CYS A 63 -7.10 7.14 -1.58
CA CYS A 63 -7.42 5.87 -0.95
C CYS A 63 -6.39 5.56 0.15
N VAL A 64 -6.86 5.06 1.28
CA VAL A 64 -6.02 4.77 2.45
C VAL A 64 -6.35 3.41 3.08
N GLU A 65 -5.46 2.92 3.94
CA GLU A 65 -5.59 1.66 4.66
C GLU A 65 -6.57 1.78 5.85
N VAL A 66 -7.82 2.02 5.52
CA VAL A 66 -8.97 2.06 6.43
C VAL A 66 -10.09 1.25 5.79
N VAL A 67 -10.90 0.56 6.57
CA VAL A 67 -12.02 -0.24 6.03
C VAL A 67 -13.11 0.66 5.44
N PRO A 68 -13.81 0.26 4.37
CA PRO A 68 -14.86 1.08 3.74
C PRO A 68 -16.01 1.50 4.65
N SER A 69 -16.29 0.74 5.72
CA SER A 69 -17.29 1.11 6.73
C SER A 69 -16.97 2.39 7.48
N GLU A 70 -15.69 2.81 7.50
CA GLU A 70 -15.21 4.04 8.14
C GLU A 70 -15.23 5.25 7.19
N ASN A 71 -15.74 5.11 5.96
CA ASN A 71 -15.71 6.19 4.96
C ASN A 71 -16.40 7.47 5.43
N GLU A 72 -17.48 7.36 6.18
CA GLU A 72 -18.16 8.54 6.75
C GLU A 72 -17.27 9.21 7.81
N GLY A 73 -16.71 8.42 8.72
CA GLY A 73 -15.84 8.90 9.79
C GLY A 73 -14.59 9.60 9.29
N ILE A 74 -13.87 8.98 8.34
CA ILE A 74 -12.64 9.56 7.80
C ILE A 74 -12.90 10.85 6.99
N ASN A 75 -14.00 10.93 6.25
CA ASN A 75 -14.34 12.15 5.53
C ASN A 75 -14.76 13.29 6.45
N LEU A 76 -15.47 13.01 7.55
CA LEU A 76 -15.79 13.99 8.58
C LEU A 76 -14.52 14.52 9.25
N ASP A 77 -13.59 13.62 9.62
CA ASP A 77 -12.31 13.97 10.22
C ASP A 77 -11.46 14.81 9.26
N TYR A 78 -11.33 14.38 8.02
CA TYR A 78 -10.62 15.13 6.96
C TYR A 78 -11.22 16.51 6.71
N SER A 79 -12.55 16.63 6.68
CA SER A 79 -13.24 17.91 6.52
C SER A 79 -12.88 18.90 7.64
N LYS A 80 -12.83 18.42 8.90
CA LYS A 80 -12.37 19.23 10.03
C LYS A 80 -10.90 19.60 9.91
N PHE A 81 -10.05 18.65 9.51
CA PHE A 81 -8.62 18.88 9.32
C PHE A 81 -8.32 20.00 8.31
N ILE A 82 -9.09 20.13 7.24
CA ILE A 82 -8.88 21.19 6.23
C ILE A 82 -9.48 22.54 6.64
N THR A 83 -10.49 22.57 7.52
CA THR A 83 -11.23 23.78 7.88
C THR A 83 -10.86 24.37 9.24
N ASP A 84 -10.39 23.54 10.18
CA ASP A 84 -9.99 23.96 11.54
C ASP A 84 -8.50 23.70 11.78
N PRO A 85 -7.68 24.75 11.88
CA PRO A 85 -6.24 24.60 12.14
C PRO A 85 -5.90 23.96 13.50
N ASN A 86 -6.85 23.93 14.44
CA ASN A 86 -6.66 23.35 15.78
C ASN A 86 -7.20 21.91 15.85
N HIS A 87 -7.80 21.40 14.80
CA HIS A 87 -8.32 20.05 14.78
C HIS A 87 -7.20 19.03 14.93
N LYS A 88 -7.40 18.10 15.86
CA LYS A 88 -6.53 16.93 16.03
C LYS A 88 -7.16 15.78 15.29
N ALA A 89 -6.53 15.33 14.21
CA ALA A 89 -7.05 14.23 13.42
C ALA A 89 -7.26 12.97 14.28
N ASN A 90 -8.30 12.23 14.00
CA ASN A 90 -8.55 10.94 14.64
C ASN A 90 -7.74 9.81 13.97
N TYR A 91 -7.55 9.90 12.66
CA TYR A 91 -6.74 8.96 11.87
C TYR A 91 -5.30 9.46 11.84
N LYS A 92 -4.46 8.82 12.66
CA LYS A 92 -3.07 9.23 12.90
C LYS A 92 -2.08 8.67 11.88
N GLY A 93 -0.81 8.98 12.08
CA GLY A 93 0.32 8.48 11.30
C GLY A 93 0.31 8.98 9.86
N GLU A 94 0.57 8.09 8.92
CA GLU A 94 0.65 8.42 7.50
C GLU A 94 -0.63 9.04 6.94
N ILE A 95 -1.80 8.74 7.53
CA ILE A 95 -3.07 9.32 7.08
C ILE A 95 -3.09 10.82 7.39
N GLU A 96 -2.84 11.23 8.65
CA GLU A 96 -2.78 12.64 9.04
C GLU A 96 -1.60 13.35 8.39
N LEU A 97 -0.40 12.75 8.47
CA LEU A 97 0.86 13.39 8.12
C LEU A 97 1.09 13.49 6.60
N ILE A 98 0.54 12.59 5.82
CA ILE A 98 0.74 12.55 4.37
C ILE A 98 -0.58 12.63 3.61
N ALA A 99 -1.52 11.69 3.81
CA ALA A 99 -2.72 11.63 2.97
C ALA A 99 -3.60 12.87 3.10
N TYR A 100 -3.85 13.34 4.32
CA TYR A 100 -4.63 14.56 4.57
C TYR A 100 -3.92 15.81 4.04
N GLN A 101 -2.61 15.90 4.22
CA GLN A 101 -1.83 17.02 3.69
C GLN A 101 -1.83 17.05 2.16
N VAL A 102 -1.61 15.90 1.49
CA VAL A 102 -1.75 15.79 0.03
C VAL A 102 -3.13 16.21 -0.41
N GLY A 103 -4.17 15.74 0.27
CA GLY A 103 -5.55 16.08 -0.03
C GLY A 103 -5.82 17.57 0.09
N LYS A 104 -5.37 18.20 1.16
CA LYS A 104 -5.48 19.64 1.40
C LYS A 104 -4.78 20.46 0.32
N LEU A 105 -3.53 20.08 -0.02
CA LEU A 105 -2.73 20.78 -1.04
C LEU A 105 -3.31 20.63 -2.46
N ALA A 106 -3.87 19.46 -2.79
CA ALA A 106 -4.45 19.17 -4.10
C ALA A 106 -5.94 19.54 -4.20
N GLY A 107 -6.59 19.94 -3.11
CA GLY A 107 -8.02 20.29 -3.09
C GLY A 107 -8.94 19.07 -3.23
N VAL A 108 -8.50 17.89 -2.80
CA VAL A 108 -9.29 16.66 -2.85
C VAL A 108 -10.53 16.79 -1.96
N LYS A 109 -11.67 16.30 -2.44
CA LYS A 109 -12.96 16.42 -1.75
C LYS A 109 -13.32 15.20 -0.89
N ARG A 110 -12.83 14.02 -1.26
CA ARG A 110 -13.18 12.76 -0.60
C ARG A 110 -11.99 11.82 -0.50
N ILE A 111 -11.93 11.13 0.64
CA ILE A 111 -10.98 10.05 0.92
C ILE A 111 -11.79 8.75 1.06
N TYR A 112 -11.24 7.66 0.55
CA TYR A 112 -11.84 6.34 0.63
C TYR A 112 -10.95 5.39 1.42
N GLY A 113 -11.52 4.71 2.39
CA GLY A 113 -10.94 3.51 2.96
C GLY A 113 -11.13 2.35 1.99
N ILE A 114 -10.07 1.61 1.73
CA ILE A 114 -10.12 0.45 0.82
C ILE A 114 -9.61 -0.84 1.46
N ASP A 115 -9.20 -0.82 2.73
CA ASP A 115 -8.69 -1.99 3.43
C ASP A 115 -9.78 -3.05 3.69
N GLU A 116 -9.34 -4.28 4.02
CA GLU A 116 -10.19 -5.39 4.42
C GLU A 116 -9.54 -6.14 5.59
N GLN A 117 -10.09 -5.98 6.80
CA GLN A 117 -9.55 -6.57 8.02
C GLN A 117 -10.38 -7.75 8.55
N ALA A 118 -11.64 -7.88 8.13
CA ALA A 118 -12.56 -8.89 8.69
C ALA A 118 -12.08 -10.34 8.49
N THR A 119 -11.20 -10.58 7.53
CA THR A 119 -10.65 -11.91 7.24
C THR A 119 -9.12 -11.94 7.26
N ALA A 120 -8.51 -10.93 7.88
CA ALA A 120 -7.06 -10.76 7.91
C ALA A 120 -6.32 -11.75 8.83
N SER A 121 -7.03 -12.62 9.52
CA SER A 121 -6.43 -13.63 10.38
C SER A 121 -5.69 -14.68 9.53
N TYR A 122 -4.40 -14.49 9.32
CA TYR A 122 -3.49 -15.48 8.76
C TYR A 122 -2.32 -15.73 9.72
N ASN A 123 -1.81 -16.94 9.73
CA ASN A 123 -0.69 -17.30 10.59
C ASN A 123 0.64 -16.99 9.90
N TYR A 124 1.09 -15.77 10.05
CA TYR A 124 2.38 -15.32 9.52
C TYR A 124 3.57 -16.15 10.05
N PHE A 125 3.44 -16.73 11.24
CA PHE A 125 4.50 -17.49 11.89
C PHE A 125 4.41 -19.02 11.69
N ILE A 126 3.63 -19.50 10.70
CA ILE A 126 3.51 -20.91 10.39
C ILE A 126 4.87 -21.62 10.21
N TRP A 127 5.86 -20.89 9.72
CA TRP A 127 7.22 -21.39 9.57
C TRP A 127 7.91 -21.75 10.89
N LYS A 128 7.53 -21.12 12.02
CA LYS A 128 8.03 -21.50 13.36
C LYS A 128 7.39 -22.79 13.86
N GLU A 129 6.13 -22.99 13.52
CA GLU A 129 5.38 -24.17 13.94
C GLU A 129 5.83 -25.41 13.17
N LEU A 130 6.27 -25.24 11.92
CA LEU A 130 6.65 -26.32 11.02
C LEU A 130 8.18 -26.38 10.75
N GLN A 131 8.99 -25.76 11.60
CA GLN A 131 10.46 -25.66 11.38
C GLN A 131 11.15 -27.02 11.21
N ASP A 132 10.66 -28.07 11.86
CA ASP A 132 11.21 -29.42 11.78
C ASP A 132 10.75 -30.19 10.54
N GLN A 133 9.82 -29.63 9.76
CA GLN A 133 9.27 -30.22 8.54
C GLN A 133 9.87 -29.64 7.27
N VAL A 134 10.76 -28.65 7.40
CA VAL A 134 11.38 -27.93 6.28
C VAL A 134 12.88 -28.20 6.25
N ASP A 135 13.43 -28.42 5.06
CA ASP A 135 14.89 -28.45 4.90
C ASP A 135 15.52 -27.15 5.42
N SER A 136 16.32 -27.29 6.48
CA SER A 136 16.88 -26.14 7.21
C SER A 136 17.77 -25.25 6.34
N LEU A 137 18.50 -25.82 5.37
CA LEU A 137 19.36 -25.05 4.47
C LEU A 137 18.54 -24.20 3.49
N THR A 138 17.51 -24.80 2.90
CA THR A 138 16.56 -24.09 2.03
C THR A 138 15.86 -22.98 2.81
N SER A 139 15.37 -23.27 4.01
CA SER A 139 14.74 -22.29 4.89
C SER A 139 15.65 -21.09 5.20
N ILE A 140 16.89 -21.34 5.63
CA ILE A 140 17.88 -20.29 5.92
C ILE A 140 18.18 -19.44 4.69
N ASN A 141 18.41 -20.07 3.54
CA ASN A 141 18.74 -19.36 2.30
C ASN A 141 17.56 -18.53 1.80
N TYR A 142 16.35 -19.05 1.92
CA TYR A 142 15.12 -18.37 1.53
C TYR A 142 14.87 -17.16 2.43
N MET A 143 15.04 -17.31 3.75
CA MET A 143 14.93 -16.21 4.71
C MET A 143 15.94 -15.10 4.42
N LYS A 144 17.21 -15.44 4.17
CA LYS A 144 18.23 -14.45 3.80
C LYS A 144 17.86 -13.69 2.53
N ALA A 145 17.33 -14.37 1.52
CA ALA A 145 16.91 -13.72 0.27
C ALA A 145 15.67 -12.84 0.48
N ALA A 146 14.70 -13.34 1.25
CA ALA A 146 13.44 -12.64 1.51
C ALA A 146 13.61 -11.37 2.34
N PHE A 147 14.51 -11.39 3.34
CA PHE A 147 14.76 -10.24 4.20
C PHE A 147 15.82 -9.26 3.69
N LYS A 148 16.50 -9.62 2.57
CA LYS A 148 17.43 -8.68 1.94
C LYS A 148 16.69 -7.40 1.51
N GLY A 149 17.17 -6.27 1.98
CA GLY A 149 16.55 -4.95 1.74
C GLY A 149 15.58 -4.49 2.84
N PHE A 150 14.99 -5.40 3.62
CA PHE A 150 14.16 -5.00 4.76
C PHE A 150 15.01 -4.39 5.90
N ASP A 151 16.18 -4.94 6.16
CA ASP A 151 17.06 -4.48 7.23
C ASP A 151 17.64 -3.09 6.96
N GLU A 152 17.78 -2.72 5.68
CA GLU A 152 18.30 -1.42 5.26
C GLU A 152 17.37 -0.25 5.62
N VAL A 153 16.05 -0.49 5.78
CA VAL A 153 15.08 0.59 6.07
C VAL A 153 15.39 1.29 7.40
N ASP A 154 15.77 0.52 8.42
CA ASP A 154 16.01 1.07 9.76
C ASP A 154 17.28 1.92 9.81
N GLU A 155 18.27 1.62 8.95
CA GLU A 155 19.53 2.33 8.85
C GLU A 155 19.41 3.68 8.11
N LEU A 156 18.32 3.89 7.36
CA LEU A 156 18.14 5.12 6.57
C LEU A 156 17.83 6.32 7.48
N PRO A 157 18.51 7.47 7.24
CA PRO A 157 18.48 8.61 8.18
C PRO A 157 17.18 9.43 8.10
N SER A 158 16.45 9.40 6.98
CA SER A 158 15.30 10.27 6.74
C SER A 158 14.04 9.49 6.35
N THR A 159 12.88 10.08 6.66
CA THR A 159 11.58 9.54 6.27
C THR A 159 11.46 9.38 4.76
N ILE A 160 11.94 10.36 3.99
CA ILE A 160 11.90 10.31 2.55
C ILE A 160 12.74 9.15 1.98
N SER A 161 13.95 8.91 2.54
CA SER A 161 14.80 7.81 2.08
C SER A 161 14.16 6.44 2.40
N LYS A 162 13.52 6.31 3.56
CA LYS A 162 12.76 5.11 3.93
C LYS A 162 11.61 4.84 2.95
N ILE A 163 10.79 5.86 2.66
CA ILE A 163 9.69 5.73 1.70
C ILE A 163 10.21 5.42 0.29
N LYS A 164 11.30 6.05 -0.16
CA LYS A 164 11.91 5.74 -1.46
C LYS A 164 12.32 4.27 -1.55
N LEU A 165 13.04 3.75 -0.56
CA LEU A 165 13.47 2.36 -0.53
C LEU A 165 12.27 1.41 -0.57
N MET A 166 11.25 1.64 0.27
CA MET A 166 10.05 0.82 0.34
C MET A 166 9.21 0.81 -0.95
N ASN A 167 9.48 1.75 -1.85
CA ASN A 167 8.79 1.84 -3.15
C ASN A 167 9.68 1.42 -4.32
N THR A 168 10.81 0.76 -4.06
CA THR A 168 11.61 0.11 -5.11
C THR A 168 11.01 -1.22 -5.53
N LYS A 169 11.33 -1.65 -6.75
CA LYS A 169 10.91 -2.95 -7.27
C LYS A 169 11.42 -4.09 -6.40
N GLU A 170 12.65 -4.01 -5.96
CA GLU A 170 13.32 -5.01 -5.12
C GLU A 170 12.61 -5.17 -3.78
N TYR A 171 12.20 -4.06 -3.16
CA TYR A 171 11.44 -4.08 -1.91
C TYR A 171 10.04 -4.70 -2.10
N TRP A 172 9.37 -4.40 -3.21
CA TRP A 172 8.06 -4.99 -3.52
C TRP A 172 8.16 -6.51 -3.73
N GLU A 173 9.16 -6.97 -4.48
CA GLU A 173 9.41 -8.40 -4.71
C GLU A 173 9.70 -9.11 -3.38
N ALA A 174 10.54 -8.52 -2.52
CA ALA A 174 10.79 -9.03 -1.18
C ALA A 174 9.53 -9.06 -0.31
N SER A 175 8.68 -8.02 -0.38
CA SER A 175 7.42 -7.95 0.37
C SER A 175 6.43 -9.04 -0.04
N ILE A 176 6.29 -9.31 -1.33
CA ILE A 176 5.45 -10.40 -1.84
C ILE A 176 6.02 -11.75 -1.41
N ASN A 177 7.32 -11.94 -1.59
CA ASN A 177 8.00 -13.16 -1.21
C ASN A 177 7.78 -13.51 0.28
N VAL A 178 8.04 -12.56 1.19
CA VAL A 178 7.90 -12.78 2.65
C VAL A 178 6.48 -13.13 3.06
N ASN A 179 5.47 -12.56 2.40
CA ASN A 179 4.06 -12.73 2.78
C ASN A 179 3.34 -13.82 1.97
N ALA A 180 3.98 -14.39 0.96
CA ALA A 180 3.39 -15.42 0.11
C ALA A 180 4.37 -16.55 -0.24
N ASP A 181 5.37 -16.28 -1.06
CA ASP A 181 6.15 -17.33 -1.71
C ASP A 181 6.92 -18.19 -0.71
N ILE A 182 7.57 -17.56 0.27
CA ILE A 182 8.34 -18.27 1.31
C ILE A 182 7.46 -19.20 2.13
N LEU A 183 6.20 -18.86 2.36
CA LEU A 183 5.29 -19.68 3.15
C LEU A 183 5.00 -21.02 2.46
N THR A 184 5.07 -21.08 1.13
CA THR A 184 4.85 -22.34 0.38
C THR A 184 5.87 -23.41 0.68
N HIS A 185 7.03 -23.05 1.27
CA HIS A 185 8.06 -23.97 1.70
C HIS A 185 7.80 -24.58 3.10
N ASN A 186 6.73 -24.16 3.78
CA ASN A 186 6.38 -24.59 5.11
C ASN A 186 5.13 -25.47 5.06
N ALA A 187 5.32 -26.76 4.93
CA ALA A 187 4.24 -27.74 4.84
C ALA A 187 4.69 -29.10 5.37
N THR A 188 3.77 -29.83 6.01
CA THR A 188 3.94 -31.24 6.28
C THR A 188 3.77 -32.05 5.00
N GLN A 189 4.36 -33.23 4.93
CA GLN A 189 4.34 -34.03 3.70
C GLN A 189 2.91 -34.31 3.23
N GLY A 190 2.61 -33.87 2.01
CA GLY A 190 1.29 -34.04 1.38
C GLY A 190 0.25 -33.00 1.75
N ASN A 191 0.59 -31.98 2.57
CA ASN A 191 -0.28 -30.87 2.98
C ASN A 191 0.20 -29.53 2.44
N PHE A 192 -0.54 -28.45 2.74
CA PHE A 192 -0.36 -27.12 2.13
C PHE A 192 -0.47 -25.98 3.16
N GLU A 193 -0.11 -26.20 4.41
CA GLU A 193 -0.38 -25.29 5.53
C GLU A 193 0.14 -23.87 5.25
N GLY A 194 1.39 -23.74 4.80
CA GLY A 194 1.95 -22.42 4.48
C GLY A 194 1.34 -21.79 3.24
N ALA A 195 1.01 -22.56 2.21
CA ALA A 195 0.32 -22.06 1.02
C ALA A 195 -1.09 -21.58 1.36
N ASP A 196 -1.80 -22.26 2.28
CA ASP A 196 -3.13 -21.84 2.75
C ASP A 196 -3.05 -20.52 3.52
N GLU A 197 -2.01 -20.31 4.31
CA GLU A 197 -1.78 -19.02 5.00
C GLU A 197 -1.45 -17.90 3.99
N ALA A 198 -0.58 -18.17 3.02
CA ALA A 198 -0.29 -17.24 1.92
C ALA A 198 -1.56 -16.84 1.14
N ALA A 199 -2.43 -17.81 0.87
CA ALA A 199 -3.70 -17.58 0.19
C ALA A 199 -4.64 -16.63 0.98
N LYS A 200 -4.63 -16.68 2.31
CA LYS A 200 -5.41 -15.75 3.15
C LYS A 200 -4.91 -14.31 3.00
N PHE A 201 -3.59 -14.10 2.95
CA PHE A 201 -3.01 -12.78 2.74
C PHE A 201 -3.30 -12.25 1.32
N TYR A 202 -3.15 -13.10 0.31
CA TYR A 202 -3.55 -12.78 -1.07
C TYR A 202 -5.02 -12.37 -1.15
N ARG A 203 -5.90 -13.10 -0.47
CA ARG A 203 -7.34 -12.79 -0.41
C ARG A 203 -7.60 -11.40 0.14
N ARG A 204 -6.91 -10.97 1.23
CA ARG A 204 -7.03 -9.60 1.75
C ARG A 204 -6.65 -8.59 0.68
N ASN A 205 -5.52 -8.77 0.00
CA ASN A 205 -5.06 -7.85 -1.05
C ASN A 205 -6.00 -7.82 -2.28
N LEU A 206 -6.57 -8.94 -2.68
CA LEU A 206 -7.59 -8.98 -3.72
C LEU A 206 -8.87 -8.23 -3.32
N ARG A 207 -9.26 -8.28 -2.05
CA ARG A 207 -10.41 -7.52 -1.53
C ARG A 207 -10.11 -6.03 -1.44
N ILE A 208 -8.90 -5.63 -1.06
CA ILE A 208 -8.45 -4.23 -1.14
C ILE A 208 -8.56 -3.73 -2.59
N TYR A 209 -8.09 -4.50 -3.55
CA TYR A 209 -8.21 -4.16 -4.96
C TYR A 209 -9.67 -4.14 -5.44
N SER A 210 -10.52 -5.03 -4.93
CA SER A 210 -11.96 -5.01 -5.20
C SER A 210 -12.63 -3.75 -4.64
N ASN A 211 -12.27 -3.32 -3.43
CA ASN A 211 -12.76 -2.07 -2.83
C ASN A 211 -12.37 -0.85 -3.68
N LEU A 212 -11.14 -0.79 -4.18
CA LEU A 212 -10.72 0.23 -5.14
C LEU A 212 -11.59 0.22 -6.40
N ASN A 213 -11.91 -0.96 -6.93
CA ASN A 213 -12.71 -1.11 -8.14
C ASN A 213 -14.18 -0.71 -7.97
N GLN A 214 -14.70 -0.68 -6.74
CA GLN A 214 -16.06 -0.26 -6.41
C GLN A 214 -16.21 1.25 -6.27
N ILE A 215 -15.11 2.01 -6.20
CA ILE A 215 -15.18 3.47 -6.19
C ILE A 215 -15.67 3.96 -7.55
N PRO A 216 -16.67 4.86 -7.60
CA PRO A 216 -17.16 5.43 -8.86
C PRO A 216 -16.13 6.42 -9.42
N LEU A 217 -15.23 5.93 -10.25
CA LEU A 217 -14.16 6.69 -10.89
C LEU A 217 -14.47 6.92 -12.37
N SER A 218 -14.04 8.06 -12.89
CA SER A 218 -14.03 8.42 -14.30
C SER A 218 -12.61 8.33 -14.90
N GLU A 219 -12.49 8.35 -16.21
CA GLU A 219 -11.19 8.37 -16.91
C GLU A 219 -10.33 9.62 -16.61
N ASN A 220 -10.96 10.70 -16.10
CA ASN A 220 -10.27 11.93 -15.72
C ASN A 220 -9.77 11.89 -14.28
N ASP A 221 -10.12 10.88 -13.49
CA ASP A 221 -9.67 10.76 -12.12
C ASP A 221 -8.20 10.36 -12.03
N ARG A 222 -7.59 10.85 -10.97
CA ARG A 222 -6.21 10.57 -10.59
C ARG A 222 -6.23 10.06 -9.16
N VAL A 223 -5.96 8.79 -8.99
CA VAL A 223 -6.07 8.11 -7.69
C VAL A 223 -4.71 8.10 -7.00
N PHE A 224 -4.64 8.66 -5.82
CA PHE A 224 -3.50 8.51 -4.91
C PHE A 224 -3.85 7.46 -3.86
N ILE A 225 -3.04 6.41 -3.75
CA ILE A 225 -3.18 5.36 -2.75
C ILE A 225 -2.01 5.47 -1.77
N LEU A 226 -2.29 5.43 -0.47
CA LEU A 226 -1.30 5.42 0.61
C LEU A 226 -1.63 4.29 1.57
N MET A 227 -0.76 3.29 1.62
CA MET A 227 -0.95 2.07 2.43
C MET A 227 0.40 1.55 2.93
N GLY A 228 0.40 0.57 3.83
CA GLY A 228 1.59 -0.18 4.18
C GLY A 228 2.28 -0.78 2.94
N ALA A 229 3.62 -0.74 2.92
CA ALA A 229 4.41 -1.07 1.73
C ALA A 229 4.13 -2.47 1.16
N THR A 230 3.77 -3.43 2.02
CA THR A 230 3.42 -4.79 1.57
C THR A 230 2.14 -4.80 0.74
N HIS A 231 1.08 -4.10 1.18
CA HIS A 231 -0.16 -3.97 0.41
C HIS A 231 0.07 -3.22 -0.90
N THR A 232 0.92 -2.19 -0.87
CA THR A 232 1.35 -1.46 -2.07
C THR A 232 2.01 -2.37 -3.09
N ALA A 233 2.87 -3.31 -2.67
CA ALA A 233 3.52 -4.27 -3.55
C ALA A 233 2.49 -5.14 -4.31
N PHE A 234 1.53 -5.73 -3.59
CA PHE A 234 0.47 -6.53 -4.21
C PHE A 234 -0.43 -5.70 -5.14
N LEU A 235 -0.81 -4.50 -4.72
CA LEU A 235 -1.63 -3.60 -5.55
C LEU A 235 -0.91 -3.21 -6.84
N ASN A 236 0.40 -2.95 -6.80
CA ASN A 236 1.19 -2.67 -8.00
C ASN A 236 1.10 -3.80 -9.01
N GLU A 237 1.18 -5.07 -8.56
CA GLU A 237 1.02 -6.23 -9.43
C GLU A 237 -0.37 -6.32 -10.05
N PHE A 238 -1.43 -5.96 -9.31
CA PHE A 238 -2.78 -5.97 -9.84
C PHE A 238 -3.03 -4.80 -10.80
N ILE A 239 -2.58 -3.61 -10.46
CA ILE A 239 -2.73 -2.38 -11.25
C ILE A 239 -1.98 -2.49 -12.58
N LYS A 240 -0.74 -3.01 -12.60
CA LYS A 240 0.05 -3.23 -13.84
C LYS A 240 -0.68 -4.08 -14.86
N ARG A 241 -1.45 -5.09 -14.41
CA ARG A 241 -2.22 -5.98 -15.30
C ARG A 241 -3.60 -5.45 -15.63
N SER A 242 -4.03 -4.35 -15.04
CA SER A 242 -5.39 -3.81 -15.21
C SER A 242 -5.57 -3.13 -16.56
N PRO A 243 -6.68 -3.38 -17.27
CA PRO A 243 -7.07 -2.57 -18.42
C PRO A 243 -7.63 -1.19 -18.00
N LYS A 244 -8.05 -1.02 -16.74
CA LYS A 244 -8.71 0.19 -16.21
C LYS A 244 -7.70 1.21 -15.70
N TYR A 245 -6.57 0.76 -15.17
CA TYR A 245 -5.60 1.61 -14.45
C TYR A 245 -4.25 1.69 -15.15
N GLU A 246 -3.57 2.82 -14.93
CA GLU A 246 -2.17 3.07 -15.30
C GLU A 246 -1.38 3.37 -14.02
N LEU A 247 -0.41 2.52 -13.69
CA LEU A 247 0.48 2.76 -12.57
C LEU A 247 1.49 3.85 -12.93
N ILE A 248 1.54 4.90 -12.14
CA ILE A 248 2.44 6.03 -12.29
C ILE A 248 3.69 5.82 -11.45
N ASP A 249 4.85 6.14 -11.99
CA ASP A 249 6.12 5.99 -11.29
C ASP A 249 6.24 7.05 -10.18
N LEU A 250 6.53 6.59 -8.96
CA LEU A 250 6.72 7.46 -7.81
C LEU A 250 7.94 8.38 -7.97
N THR A 251 8.98 7.93 -8.69
CA THR A 251 10.21 8.72 -8.92
C THR A 251 9.98 10.01 -9.70
N ASP A 252 8.87 10.11 -10.42
CA ASP A 252 8.47 11.36 -11.10
C ASP A 252 8.14 12.48 -10.09
N TYR A 253 7.76 12.11 -8.88
CA TYR A 253 7.29 13.03 -7.83
C TYR A 253 8.21 13.09 -6.63
N LEU A 254 8.62 11.96 -6.09
CA LEU A 254 9.44 11.86 -4.90
C LEU A 254 10.94 11.84 -5.29
N LYS A 255 11.48 13.03 -5.53
CA LYS A 255 12.87 13.24 -6.00
C LYS A 255 13.87 13.31 -4.84
#